data_6d0f5c3fc41049e32425aabb0074af46
#
_entry.id   6d0f5c3fc41049e32425aabb0074af46
#
_cell.length_a   1.000
_cell.length_b   1.000
_cell.length_c   1.000
_cell.angle_alpha   90.00
_cell.angle_beta   90.00
_cell.angle_gamma   90.00
#
_symmetry.space_group_name_H-M   'P 1'
#
loop_
_entity.id
_entity.type
_entity.pdbx_description
1 polymer ?
#
loop_
_entity_poly.entity_id
_entity_poly.type
_entity_poly.pdbx_seq_one_letter_code
_entity_poly.pdbx_strand_id
1 'polypeptide(L)'
;MDQFASVFGKAGSLIRLDCRSLEYQYFPFHPEGYRLVLMDSVVKHELASSAYNKRRQSCEAAVAAIQKKHPHVEFLRDCTMAMLEEAKADISAEDYMRAEYVIEEIQRVLDVCEALEKDDYE
;
A
#
# COMPACT_ATOMS: atom_id res chain seq x y z
N MET A 1 2.46 -9.38 -7.59
CA MET A 1 3.54 -8.91 -6.69
C MET A 1 4.46 -10.05 -6.30
N ASP A 2 3.98 -11.13 -5.74
CA ASP A 2 4.80 -12.26 -5.23
C ASP A 2 5.63 -12.94 -6.32
N GLN A 3 5.02 -13.21 -7.48
CA GLN A 3 5.75 -13.76 -8.64
C GLN A 3 6.85 -12.83 -9.13
N PHE A 4 6.59 -11.51 -9.13
CA PHE A 4 7.59 -10.52 -9.49
C PHE A 4 8.77 -10.56 -8.52
N ALA A 5 8.51 -10.54 -7.22
CA ALA A 5 9.55 -10.61 -6.20
C ALA A 5 10.38 -11.91 -6.29
N SER A 6 9.72 -13.03 -6.62
CA SER A 6 10.40 -14.33 -6.78
C SER A 6 11.35 -14.38 -7.99
N VAL A 7 11.00 -13.67 -9.08
CA VAL A 7 11.79 -13.67 -10.33
C VAL A 7 12.88 -12.61 -10.28
N PHE A 8 12.58 -11.42 -9.77
CA PHE A 8 13.46 -10.25 -9.79
C PHE A 8 14.15 -9.98 -8.45
N GLY A 9 13.95 -10.84 -7.44
CA GLY A 9 14.60 -10.73 -6.14
C GLY A 9 16.12 -10.74 -6.27
N LYS A 10 16.78 -9.86 -5.50
CA LYS A 10 18.24 -9.74 -5.45
C LYS A 10 18.71 -9.78 -4.00
N ALA A 11 19.72 -10.59 -3.71
CA ALA A 11 20.30 -10.68 -2.38
C ALA A 11 20.76 -9.30 -1.88
N GLY A 12 20.52 -9.01 -0.60
CA GLY A 12 20.87 -7.75 0.03
C GLY A 12 20.06 -6.54 -0.46
N SER A 13 18.88 -6.79 -1.03
CA SER A 13 18.05 -5.71 -1.56
C SER A 13 16.56 -5.96 -1.32
N LEU A 14 15.81 -4.88 -1.16
CA LEU A 14 14.35 -4.85 -1.27
C LEU A 14 13.95 -4.25 -2.62
N ILE A 15 12.77 -4.59 -3.12
CA ILE A 15 12.23 -4.08 -4.37
C ILE A 15 11.05 -3.17 -4.06
N ARG A 16 11.09 -1.93 -4.54
CA ARG A 16 9.90 -1.10 -4.71
C ARG A 16 9.38 -1.31 -6.12
N LEU A 17 8.17 -1.82 -6.26
CA LEU A 17 7.49 -2.02 -7.53
C LEU A 17 6.31 -1.06 -7.66
N ASP A 18 6.27 -0.30 -8.74
CA ASP A 18 5.06 0.40 -9.14
C ASP A 18 4.16 -0.56 -9.94
N CYS A 19 3.04 -0.97 -9.34
CA CYS A 19 2.13 -1.92 -9.96
C CYS A 19 1.33 -1.34 -11.15
N ARG A 20 1.37 -0.03 -11.40
CA ARG A 20 0.73 0.62 -12.57
C ARG A 20 1.66 0.60 -13.78
N SER A 21 2.90 1.11 -13.62
CA SER A 21 3.88 1.22 -14.70
C SER A 21 4.75 -0.02 -14.87
N LEU A 22 4.79 -0.90 -13.87
CA LEU A 22 5.72 -2.03 -13.71
C LEU A 22 7.20 -1.60 -13.58
N GLU A 23 7.44 -0.33 -13.37
CA GLU A 23 8.77 0.15 -13.03
C GLU A 23 9.16 -0.29 -11.63
N TYR A 24 10.41 -0.65 -11.44
CA TYR A 24 10.91 -1.10 -10.16
C TYR A 24 12.30 -0.57 -9.86
N GLN A 25 12.63 -0.50 -8.57
CA GLN A 25 13.91 -0.03 -8.06
C GLN A 25 14.36 -0.91 -6.90
N TYR A 26 15.66 -1.16 -6.82
CA TYR A 26 16.27 -1.85 -5.70
C TYR A 26 16.75 -0.86 -4.65
N PHE A 27 16.50 -1.21 -3.38
CA PHE A 27 17.01 -0.50 -2.22
C PHE A 27 17.91 -1.43 -1.42
N PRO A 28 19.04 -0.95 -0.87
CA PRO A 28 19.92 -1.79 -0.05
C PRO A 28 19.17 -2.29 1.19
N PHE A 29 19.46 -3.53 1.60
CA PHE A 29 18.88 -4.09 2.81
C PHE A 29 19.92 -4.93 3.55
N HIS A 30 20.54 -4.32 4.55
CA HIS A 30 21.60 -4.89 5.37
C HIS A 30 21.32 -4.67 6.87
N PRO A 31 20.22 -5.24 7.42
CA PRO A 31 19.77 -4.98 8.78
C PRO A 31 20.68 -5.65 9.81
N GLU A 32 21.83 -5.06 10.09
CA GLU A 32 22.74 -5.53 11.13
C GLU A 32 22.08 -5.47 12.50
N GLY A 33 22.15 -6.56 13.26
CA GLY A 33 21.51 -6.64 14.58
C GLY A 33 20.02 -7.01 14.57
N TYR A 34 19.35 -7.01 13.44
CA TYR A 34 17.94 -7.40 13.30
C TYR A 34 17.78 -8.80 12.70
N ARG A 35 16.59 -9.37 12.88
CA ARG A 35 16.21 -10.66 12.30
C ARG A 35 14.78 -10.58 11.78
N LEU A 36 14.58 -11.04 10.56
CA LEU A 36 13.24 -11.25 10.01
C LEU A 36 12.68 -12.56 10.54
N VAL A 37 11.52 -12.50 11.17
CA VAL A 37 10.83 -13.68 11.72
C VAL A 37 9.48 -13.82 11.02
N LEU A 38 9.26 -14.98 10.40
CA LEU A 38 7.96 -15.34 9.83
C LEU A 38 7.23 -16.22 10.84
N MET A 39 6.03 -15.77 11.24
CA MET A 39 5.15 -16.54 12.12
C MET A 39 3.93 -17.00 11.32
N ASP A 40 3.79 -18.33 11.16
CA ASP A 40 2.59 -18.88 10.54
C ASP A 40 1.44 -18.84 11.55
N SER A 41 0.40 -18.08 11.22
CA SER A 41 -0.82 -17.99 12.04
C SER A 41 -1.70 -19.24 11.94
N VAL A 42 -1.40 -20.15 11.02
CA VAL A 42 -2.19 -21.36 10.69
C VAL A 42 -3.63 -21.03 10.24
N VAL A 43 -3.95 -19.78 10.01
CA VAL A 43 -5.25 -19.34 9.50
C VAL A 43 -5.30 -19.58 8.00
N LYS A 44 -6.19 -20.46 7.56
CA LYS A 44 -6.41 -20.68 6.12
C LYS A 44 -7.15 -19.47 5.53
N HIS A 45 -6.49 -18.81 4.60
CA HIS A 45 -7.10 -17.72 3.82
C HIS A 45 -7.72 -18.29 2.55
N GLU A 46 -9.04 -18.26 2.46
CA GLU A 46 -9.71 -18.47 1.17
C GLU A 46 -9.62 -17.16 0.38
N LEU A 47 -8.86 -17.16 -0.72
CA LEU A 47 -8.68 -16.00 -1.62
C LEU A 47 -10.01 -15.46 -2.18
N ALA A 48 -11.05 -16.28 -2.18
CA ALA A 48 -12.41 -15.91 -2.58
C ALA A 48 -13.23 -15.28 -1.43
N SER A 49 -12.64 -15.01 -0.26
CA SER A 49 -13.40 -14.54 0.89
C SER A 49 -14.01 -13.16 0.66
N SER A 50 -15.23 -13.00 1.14
CA SER A 50 -16.01 -11.75 1.10
C SER A 50 -15.27 -10.53 1.68
N ALA A 51 -14.29 -10.75 2.57
CA ALA A 51 -13.54 -9.68 3.23
C ALA A 51 -12.60 -8.92 2.30
N TYR A 52 -11.88 -9.60 1.38
CA TYR A 52 -11.03 -8.92 0.40
C TYR A 52 -11.86 -8.06 -0.55
N ASN A 53 -12.94 -8.62 -1.08
CA ASN A 53 -13.83 -7.89 -1.98
C ASN A 53 -14.48 -6.67 -1.30
N LYS A 54 -14.87 -6.79 -0.03
CA LYS A 54 -15.37 -5.65 0.75
C LYS A 54 -14.35 -4.53 0.89
N ARG A 55 -13.09 -4.86 1.19
CA ARG A 55 -12.01 -3.86 1.28
C ARG A 55 -11.78 -3.15 -0.06
N ARG A 56 -11.79 -3.90 -1.16
CA ARG A 56 -11.70 -3.34 -2.50
C ARG A 56 -12.87 -2.40 -2.80
N GLN A 57 -14.10 -2.83 -2.52
CA GLN A 57 -15.30 -1.99 -2.68
C GLN A 57 -15.24 -0.71 -1.86
N SER A 58 -14.72 -0.75 -0.63
CA SER A 58 -14.50 0.45 0.19
C SER A 58 -13.54 1.44 -0.48
N CYS A 59 -12.44 0.96 -1.04
CA CYS A 59 -11.49 1.81 -1.78
C CYS A 59 -12.15 2.43 -3.02
N GLU A 60 -12.92 1.65 -3.77
CA GLU A 60 -13.67 2.12 -4.95
C GLU A 60 -14.73 3.16 -4.57
N ALA A 61 -15.46 2.96 -3.46
CA ALA A 61 -16.45 3.91 -2.95
C ALA A 61 -15.80 5.23 -2.54
N ALA A 62 -14.64 5.18 -1.87
CA ALA A 62 -13.89 6.36 -1.48
C ALA A 62 -13.41 7.14 -2.70
N VAL A 63 -12.85 6.47 -3.71
CA VAL A 63 -12.45 7.10 -4.98
C VAL A 63 -13.63 7.78 -5.65
N ALA A 64 -14.79 7.10 -5.76
CA ALA A 64 -15.99 7.66 -6.38
C ALA A 64 -16.50 8.93 -5.66
N ALA A 65 -16.38 8.98 -4.34
CA ALA A 65 -16.74 10.18 -3.58
C ALA A 65 -15.74 11.33 -3.82
N ILE A 66 -14.43 11.02 -3.83
CA ILE A 66 -13.38 12.00 -4.09
C ILE A 66 -13.50 12.58 -5.52
N GLN A 67 -13.83 11.75 -6.51
CA GLN A 67 -13.98 12.15 -7.91
C GLN A 67 -15.05 13.23 -8.13
N LYS A 68 -16.03 13.38 -7.24
CA LYS A 68 -17.03 14.45 -7.33
C LYS A 68 -16.41 15.85 -7.31
N LYS A 69 -15.29 16.01 -6.60
CA LYS A 69 -14.53 17.27 -6.51
C LYS A 69 -13.22 17.24 -7.27
N HIS A 70 -12.64 16.06 -7.41
CA HIS A 70 -11.33 15.81 -8.03
C HIS A 70 -11.45 14.78 -9.17
N PRO A 71 -12.04 15.13 -10.33
CA PRO A 71 -12.36 14.18 -11.40
C PRO A 71 -11.14 13.52 -12.07
N HIS A 72 -9.92 14.02 -11.82
CA HIS A 72 -8.67 13.47 -12.33
C HIS A 72 -8.17 12.27 -11.54
N VAL A 73 -8.72 12.01 -10.36
CA VAL A 73 -8.34 10.88 -9.50
C VAL A 73 -8.88 9.59 -10.10
N GLU A 74 -8.02 8.60 -10.34
CA GLU A 74 -8.40 7.27 -10.81
C GLU A 74 -8.35 6.22 -9.69
N PHE A 75 -7.36 6.33 -8.78
CA PHE A 75 -7.12 5.40 -7.70
C PHE A 75 -6.72 6.13 -6.42
N LEU A 76 -6.77 5.46 -5.26
CA LEU A 76 -6.34 6.04 -3.99
C LEU A 76 -4.87 6.51 -3.99
N ARG A 77 -4.03 5.97 -4.84
CA ARG A 77 -2.65 6.44 -5.01
C ARG A 77 -2.54 7.87 -5.58
N ASP A 78 -3.58 8.34 -6.23
CA ASP A 78 -3.67 9.68 -6.80
C ASP A 78 -4.26 10.68 -5.78
N CYS A 79 -4.66 10.18 -4.59
CA CYS A 79 -5.32 10.96 -3.55
C CYS A 79 -4.33 11.47 -2.50
N THR A 80 -4.66 12.61 -1.94
CA THR A 80 -4.05 13.10 -0.70
C THR A 80 -5.02 12.94 0.47
N MET A 81 -4.51 12.99 1.71
CA MET A 81 -5.36 13.00 2.91
C MET A 81 -6.34 14.18 2.92
N ALA A 82 -5.95 15.33 2.38
CA ALA A 82 -6.84 16.50 2.25
C ALA A 82 -8.05 16.20 1.36
N MET A 83 -7.84 15.55 0.20
CA MET A 83 -8.93 15.15 -0.71
C MET A 83 -9.88 14.14 -0.06
N LEU A 84 -9.34 13.20 0.74
CA LEU A 84 -10.14 12.25 1.48
C LEU A 84 -10.99 12.94 2.56
N GLU A 85 -10.42 13.88 3.32
CA GLU A 85 -11.13 14.63 4.33
C GLU A 85 -12.26 15.50 3.73
N GLU A 86 -12.02 16.09 2.56
CA GLU A 86 -13.06 16.84 1.83
C GLU A 86 -14.24 15.97 1.38
N ALA A 87 -14.02 14.66 1.17
CA ALA A 87 -15.04 13.71 0.77
C ALA A 87 -15.70 12.99 1.95
N LYS A 88 -15.26 13.23 3.18
CA LYS A 88 -15.65 12.50 4.40
C LYS A 88 -17.16 12.44 4.63
N ALA A 89 -17.89 13.50 4.31
CA ALA A 89 -19.34 13.54 4.46
C ALA A 89 -20.08 12.60 3.48
N ASP A 90 -19.44 12.22 2.40
CA ASP A 90 -19.99 11.38 1.32
C ASP A 90 -19.58 9.91 1.41
N ILE A 91 -18.79 9.54 2.43
CA ILE A 91 -18.21 8.22 2.61
C ILE A 91 -18.64 7.65 3.96
N SER A 92 -18.85 6.33 4.05
CA SER A 92 -19.07 5.69 5.35
C SER A 92 -17.80 5.76 6.23
N ALA A 93 -17.96 5.73 7.54
CA ALA A 93 -16.81 5.75 8.46
C ALA A 93 -15.86 4.56 8.23
N GLU A 94 -16.40 3.39 7.86
CA GLU A 94 -15.60 2.20 7.54
C GLU A 94 -14.80 2.38 6.25
N ASP A 95 -15.42 2.93 5.20
CA ASP A 95 -14.75 3.17 3.91
C ASP A 95 -13.70 4.27 4.04
N TYR A 96 -14.00 5.32 4.83
CA TYR A 96 -13.04 6.37 5.14
C TYR A 96 -11.79 5.79 5.81
N MET A 97 -11.95 5.03 6.90
CA MET A 97 -10.82 4.41 7.63
C MET A 97 -9.98 3.49 6.73
N ARG A 98 -10.62 2.75 5.83
CA ARG A 98 -9.90 1.87 4.89
C ARG A 98 -9.14 2.65 3.82
N ALA A 99 -9.71 3.73 3.32
CA ALA A 99 -9.06 4.60 2.34
C ALA A 99 -7.89 5.37 2.95
N GLU A 100 -8.07 5.90 4.16
CA GLU A 100 -7.03 6.54 4.97
C GLU A 100 -5.83 5.61 5.14
N TYR A 101 -6.07 4.38 5.59
CA TYR A 101 -5.02 3.37 5.73
C TYR A 101 -4.24 3.16 4.43
N VAL A 102 -4.93 3.05 3.28
CA VAL A 102 -4.26 2.82 1.98
C VAL A 102 -3.41 4.02 1.57
N ILE A 103 -3.91 5.24 1.74
CA ILE A 103 -3.17 6.47 1.40
C ILE A 103 -1.92 6.59 2.28
N GLU A 104 -2.04 6.33 3.57
CA GLU A 104 -0.91 6.33 4.51
C GLU A 104 0.10 5.23 4.21
N GLU A 105 -0.36 4.01 3.85
CA GLU A 105 0.54 2.91 3.48
C GLU A 105 1.38 3.24 2.25
N ILE A 106 0.80 3.92 1.27
CA ILE A 106 1.55 4.37 0.08
C ILE A 106 2.66 5.34 0.50
N GLN A 107 2.38 6.27 1.42
CA GLN A 107 3.40 7.18 1.94
C GLN A 107 4.48 6.42 2.72
N ARG A 108 4.10 5.47 3.59
CA ARG A 108 5.08 4.64 4.34
C ARG A 108 6.04 3.88 3.43
N VAL A 109 5.59 3.42 2.25
CA VAL A 109 6.50 2.79 1.28
C VAL A 109 7.60 3.76 0.84
N LEU A 110 7.26 5.02 0.61
CA LEU A 110 8.25 6.05 0.23
C LEU A 110 9.20 6.37 1.38
N ASP A 111 8.66 6.52 2.59
CA ASP A 111 9.43 6.80 3.79
C ASP A 111 10.44 5.66 4.08
N VAL A 112 10.00 4.41 3.96
CA VAL A 112 10.88 3.23 4.08
C VAL A 112 11.97 3.22 3.01
N CYS A 113 11.66 3.59 1.76
CA CYS A 113 12.67 3.68 0.72
C CYS A 113 13.76 4.71 1.07
N GLU A 114 13.37 5.89 1.59
CA GLU A 114 14.32 6.90 2.03
C GLU A 114 15.15 6.45 3.23
N ALA A 115 14.55 5.75 4.20
CA ALA A 115 15.26 5.20 5.35
C ALA A 115 16.31 4.17 4.90
N LEU A 116 15.95 3.27 3.98
CA LEU A 116 16.87 2.27 3.43
C LEU A 116 18.06 2.89 2.69
N GLU A 117 17.86 4.00 1.96
CA GLU A 117 18.95 4.73 1.31
C GLU A 117 19.92 5.37 2.31
N LYS A 118 19.44 5.67 3.52
CA LYS A 118 20.23 6.26 4.62
C LYS A 118 20.80 5.21 5.58
N ASP A 119 20.55 3.93 5.33
CA ASP A 119 20.90 2.80 6.23
C ASP A 119 20.25 2.94 7.62
N ASP A 120 19.06 3.55 7.67
CA ASP A 120 18.26 3.79 8.87
C ASP A 120 17.23 2.68 9.04
N TYR A 121 17.38 1.88 10.09
CA TYR A 121 16.51 0.74 10.41
C TYR A 121 15.73 0.92 11.72
N GLU A 122 15.70 2.11 12.32
CA GLU A 122 15.01 2.40 13.59
C GLU A 122 13.58 2.94 13.41
#